data_d4f82029729dc3aefda542f267435846
#
_entry.id   d4f82029729dc3aefda542f267435846
#
_cell.length_a   1.000
_cell.length_b   1.000
_cell.length_c   1.000
_cell.angle_alpha   90.00
_cell.angle_beta   90.00
_cell.angle_gamma   90.00
#
_symmetry.space_group_name_H-M   'P 1'
#
loop_
_entity.id
_entity.type
_entity.pdbx_description
1 polymer ?
#
loop_
_entity_poly.entity_id
_entity_poly.type
_entity_poly.pdbx_seq_one_letter_code
_entity_poly.pdbx_strand_id
1 'polypeptide(L)'
;MKYEYVETFGSAVQKHSERLVVSEPSGEGGQRTKRQVPALHLDHLLIGSRGVSISSDALELCCERGIPVTIVDRRGKPVGKFTAPAIHGTSRTRRAQIRAYENGLGVTFARSVVIGKAANQAINLKYFAKNRRERSPDQYETLRKSAEAIDRVARRAKKISANCIDEVRQPLMVLEAEASRIYWSSLSALYGSSSGFVHREQRGTKNPVNAALNYAYGVLTGEVWTACLLAGLEPYAGFLHADRPGRLSFVLDLIEEFRPVVADRVVFALAAKGWRIEQEENGWLSLASKNKLLASLAERLDSPEPDRGRRRKLRNVIQRQAYAAAQHFLGNETYVPYKQRW
;
A
#
# COMPACT_ATOMS: atom_id res chain seq x y z
N MET A 1 -0.91 15.21 9.28
CA MET A 1 -1.84 14.07 9.34
C MET A 1 -1.45 13.16 10.46
N LYS A 2 -2.40 12.75 11.27
CA LYS A 2 -2.14 11.91 12.42
C LYS A 2 -2.86 10.56 12.26
N TYR A 3 -2.08 9.47 12.25
CA TYR A 3 -2.60 8.14 12.46
C TYR A 3 -2.71 7.89 13.95
N GLU A 4 -3.82 7.39 14.40
CA GLU A 4 -3.95 6.85 15.75
C GLU A 4 -3.96 5.33 15.64
N TYR A 5 -2.99 4.69 16.29
CA TYR A 5 -2.83 3.26 16.30
C TYR A 5 -3.09 2.70 17.69
N VAL A 6 -4.06 1.81 17.80
CA VAL A 6 -4.45 1.17 19.05
C VAL A 6 -4.10 -0.30 18.98
N GLU A 7 -3.03 -0.71 19.66
CA GLU A 7 -2.49 -2.08 19.57
C GLU A 7 -2.50 -2.81 20.92
N THR A 8 -2.73 -2.13 22.03
CA THR A 8 -2.72 -2.75 23.35
C THR A 8 -4.00 -3.55 23.58
N PHE A 9 -3.87 -4.83 23.96
CA PHE A 9 -5.02 -5.65 24.35
C PHE A 9 -5.80 -5.01 25.51
N GLY A 10 -7.13 -5.04 25.44
CA GLY A 10 -7.99 -4.45 26.47
C GLY A 10 -8.12 -2.93 26.41
N SER A 11 -7.59 -2.29 25.36
CA SER A 11 -7.80 -0.85 25.14
C SER A 11 -9.26 -0.52 24.85
N ALA A 12 -9.65 0.73 25.16
CA ALA A 12 -10.97 1.27 24.83
C ALA A 12 -10.82 2.60 24.10
N VAL A 13 -11.62 2.80 23.05
CA VAL A 13 -11.74 4.05 22.32
C VAL A 13 -13.13 4.61 22.55
N GLN A 14 -13.21 5.81 23.08
CA GLN A 14 -14.45 6.49 23.45
C GLN A 14 -14.46 7.91 22.88
N LYS A 15 -15.65 8.50 22.71
CA LYS A 15 -15.83 9.92 22.36
C LYS A 15 -15.86 10.76 23.64
N HIS A 16 -15.16 11.88 23.60
CA HIS A 16 -15.32 12.95 24.58
C HIS A 16 -15.32 14.29 23.84
N SER A 17 -16.50 14.89 23.67
CA SER A 17 -16.67 16.06 22.80
C SER A 17 -16.15 15.78 21.38
N GLU A 18 -15.33 16.66 20.81
CA GLU A 18 -14.73 16.52 19.46
C GLU A 18 -13.37 15.75 19.50
N ARG A 19 -13.21 14.79 20.41
CA ARG A 19 -11.97 14.03 20.59
C ARG A 19 -12.26 12.55 20.78
N LEU A 20 -11.35 11.72 20.30
CA LEU A 20 -11.27 10.33 20.72
C LEU A 20 -10.40 10.22 21.95
N VAL A 21 -10.87 9.51 22.97
CA VAL A 21 -10.13 9.15 24.18
C VAL A 21 -9.72 7.69 24.05
N VAL A 22 -8.43 7.46 23.89
CA VAL A 22 -7.85 6.11 23.89
C VAL A 22 -7.37 5.82 25.29
N SER A 23 -7.94 4.79 25.91
CA SER A 23 -7.62 4.31 27.25
C SER A 23 -6.96 2.95 27.15
N GLU A 24 -5.71 2.82 27.58
CA GLU A 24 -4.90 1.61 27.51
C GLU A 24 -4.57 1.07 28.90
N PRO A 25 -4.61 -0.26 29.12
CA PRO A 25 -4.10 -0.85 30.35
C PRO A 25 -2.62 -0.49 30.55
N SER A 26 -2.25 -0.12 31.76
CA SER A 26 -0.89 0.30 32.12
C SER A 26 -0.48 -0.42 33.41
N GLY A 27 0.39 -1.44 33.26
CA GLY A 27 1.01 -2.12 34.40
C GLY A 27 0.09 -3.06 35.19
N GLU A 28 0.63 -3.61 36.29
CA GLU A 28 -0.09 -4.39 37.28
C GLU A 28 -0.91 -3.45 38.20
N GLY A 29 -2.19 -3.78 38.41
CA GLY A 29 -3.06 -3.01 39.32
C GLY A 29 -4.24 -2.29 38.68
N GLY A 30 -4.57 -2.55 37.42
CA GLY A 30 -5.79 -2.02 36.73
C GLY A 30 -5.70 -0.53 36.38
N GLN A 31 -4.55 0.10 36.53
CA GLN A 31 -4.34 1.47 36.08
C GLN A 31 -4.42 1.56 34.55
N ARG A 32 -4.96 2.68 34.08
CA ARG A 32 -5.11 2.95 32.64
C ARG A 32 -4.50 4.29 32.27
N THR A 33 -3.66 4.30 31.26
CA THR A 33 -3.22 5.54 30.64
C THR A 33 -4.29 6.03 29.67
N LYS A 34 -4.56 7.34 29.67
CA LYS A 34 -5.53 7.95 28.76
C LYS A 34 -4.82 8.98 27.91
N ARG A 35 -5.03 8.92 26.58
CA ARG A 35 -4.62 9.98 25.66
C ARG A 35 -5.83 10.49 24.89
N GLN A 36 -5.84 11.78 24.62
CA GLN A 36 -6.89 12.43 23.87
C GLN A 36 -6.38 12.81 22.48
N VAL A 37 -7.14 12.45 21.46
CA VAL A 37 -6.81 12.70 20.05
C VAL A 37 -7.92 13.57 19.47
N PRO A 38 -7.67 14.86 19.15
CA PRO A 38 -8.66 15.69 18.49
C PRO A 38 -9.03 15.11 17.13
N ALA A 39 -10.34 14.94 16.88
CA ALA A 39 -10.84 14.38 15.62
C ALA A 39 -10.41 15.23 14.40
N LEU A 40 -10.33 16.55 14.55
CA LEU A 40 -9.90 17.48 13.51
C LEU A 40 -8.48 17.18 12.96
N HIS A 41 -7.63 16.57 13.77
CA HIS A 41 -6.24 16.25 13.41
C HIS A 41 -6.02 14.77 13.11
N LEU A 42 -7.09 13.97 13.11
CA LEU A 42 -7.03 12.53 12.89
C LEU A 42 -7.50 12.20 11.48
N ASP A 43 -6.65 11.52 10.74
CA ASP A 43 -6.95 11.10 9.38
C ASP A 43 -7.31 9.63 9.26
N HIS A 44 -6.91 8.81 10.25
CA HIS A 44 -7.15 7.38 10.25
C HIS A 44 -7.01 6.80 11.66
N LEU A 45 -7.96 5.96 12.05
CA LEU A 45 -7.89 5.15 13.26
C LEU A 45 -7.58 3.69 12.87
N LEU A 46 -6.45 3.17 13.33
CA LEU A 46 -6.03 1.80 13.09
C LEU A 46 -6.13 0.98 14.37
N ILE A 47 -6.86 -0.13 14.32
CA ILE A 47 -7.01 -1.07 15.42
C ILE A 47 -6.18 -2.32 15.10
N GLY A 48 -5.08 -2.52 15.82
CA GLY A 48 -4.12 -3.60 15.57
C GLY A 48 -4.15 -4.74 16.57
N SER A 49 -5.03 -4.68 17.59
CA SER A 49 -5.13 -5.71 18.62
C SER A 49 -6.53 -6.28 18.74
N ARG A 50 -6.60 -7.53 19.17
CA ARG A 50 -7.86 -8.13 19.68
C ARG A 50 -8.20 -7.52 21.04
N GLY A 51 -9.49 -7.59 21.43
CA GLY A 51 -9.96 -7.12 22.72
C GLY A 51 -10.01 -5.59 22.87
N VAL A 52 -9.85 -4.84 21.78
CA VAL A 52 -10.10 -3.40 21.75
C VAL A 52 -11.60 -3.16 21.65
N SER A 53 -12.15 -2.35 22.54
CA SER A 53 -13.54 -1.88 22.48
C SER A 53 -13.61 -0.48 21.88
N ILE A 54 -14.64 -0.22 21.08
CA ILE A 54 -14.91 1.10 20.50
C ILE A 54 -16.37 1.44 20.78
N SER A 55 -16.64 2.60 21.37
CA SER A 55 -18.02 3.03 21.58
C SER A 55 -18.67 3.44 20.27
N SER A 56 -20.01 3.28 20.20
CA SER A 56 -20.79 3.74 19.04
C SER A 56 -20.60 5.22 18.75
N ASP A 57 -20.54 6.06 19.80
CA ASP A 57 -20.35 7.51 19.68
C ASP A 57 -18.97 7.85 19.07
N ALA A 58 -17.94 7.04 19.38
CA ALA A 58 -16.61 7.20 18.77
C ALA A 58 -16.63 6.82 17.29
N LEU A 59 -17.36 5.76 16.92
CA LEU A 59 -17.58 5.39 15.52
C LEU A 59 -18.39 6.45 14.76
N GLU A 60 -19.45 6.97 15.38
CA GLU A 60 -20.25 8.05 14.82
C GLU A 60 -19.42 9.29 14.54
N LEU A 61 -18.63 9.76 15.53
CA LEU A 61 -17.68 10.87 15.34
C LEU A 61 -16.72 10.61 14.18
N CYS A 62 -16.19 9.40 14.09
CA CYS A 62 -15.32 9.03 12.97
C CYS A 62 -16.03 9.15 11.62
N CYS A 63 -17.29 8.69 11.53
CA CYS A 63 -18.11 8.82 10.32
C CYS A 63 -18.40 10.26 9.95
N GLU A 64 -18.84 11.09 10.91
CA GLU A 64 -19.14 12.50 10.71
C GLU A 64 -17.91 13.29 10.21
N ARG A 65 -16.72 12.94 10.70
CA ARG A 65 -15.46 13.59 10.33
C ARG A 65 -14.75 12.93 9.14
N GLY A 66 -15.34 11.89 8.54
CA GLY A 66 -14.75 11.16 7.42
C GLY A 66 -13.46 10.41 7.79
N ILE A 67 -13.28 10.06 9.08
CA ILE A 67 -12.12 9.32 9.60
C ILE A 67 -12.40 7.82 9.40
N PRO A 68 -11.69 7.11 8.53
CA PRO A 68 -11.85 5.67 8.40
C PRO A 68 -11.29 4.95 9.64
N VAL A 69 -12.03 3.93 10.10
CA VAL A 69 -11.54 3.02 11.13
C VAL A 69 -11.21 1.69 10.45
N THR A 70 -9.95 1.27 10.51
CA THR A 70 -9.51 0.01 9.90
C THR A 70 -9.01 -0.93 10.98
N ILE A 71 -9.55 -2.14 11.00
CA ILE A 71 -9.05 -3.23 11.83
C ILE A 71 -8.03 -3.99 11.01
N VAL A 72 -6.84 -4.17 11.57
CA VAL A 72 -5.75 -4.94 10.94
C VAL A 72 -5.40 -6.14 11.79
N ASP A 73 -4.99 -7.23 11.15
CA ASP A 73 -4.42 -8.37 11.86
C ASP A 73 -2.98 -8.05 12.31
N ARG A 74 -2.37 -8.94 13.09
CA ARG A 74 -1.00 -8.78 13.60
C ARG A 74 0.07 -8.66 12.49
N ARG A 75 -0.28 -8.99 11.24
CA ARG A 75 0.56 -8.84 10.04
C ARG A 75 0.33 -7.51 9.32
N GLY A 76 -0.51 -6.64 9.88
CA GLY A 76 -0.91 -5.38 9.25
C GLY A 76 -1.95 -5.53 8.13
N LYS A 77 -2.43 -6.76 7.85
CA LYS A 77 -3.44 -6.99 6.81
C LYS A 77 -4.79 -6.45 7.29
N PRO A 78 -5.48 -5.60 6.50
CA PRO A 78 -6.83 -5.17 6.82
C PRO A 78 -7.79 -6.36 6.84
N VAL A 79 -8.54 -6.51 7.94
CA VAL A 79 -9.56 -7.55 8.14
C VAL A 79 -10.96 -6.98 8.22
N GLY A 80 -11.09 -5.69 8.51
CA GLY A 80 -12.35 -4.99 8.56
C GLY A 80 -12.18 -3.49 8.44
N LYS A 81 -13.24 -2.82 7.99
CA LYS A 81 -13.24 -1.37 7.84
C LYS A 81 -14.61 -0.81 8.18
N PHE A 82 -14.62 0.29 8.92
CA PHE A 82 -15.79 1.07 9.22
C PHE A 82 -15.65 2.45 8.59
N THR A 83 -16.63 2.86 7.80
CA THR A 83 -16.65 4.15 7.08
C THR A 83 -18.07 4.68 7.03
N ALA A 84 -18.21 6.00 6.87
CA ALA A 84 -19.52 6.61 6.67
C ALA A 84 -20.24 6.01 5.45
N PRO A 85 -21.59 5.91 5.48
CA PRO A 85 -22.37 5.43 4.35
C PRO A 85 -22.36 6.39 3.16
N ALA A 86 -22.02 7.66 3.37
CA ALA A 86 -21.87 8.68 2.33
C ALA A 86 -20.62 8.42 1.50
N ILE A 87 -20.73 7.46 0.58
CA ILE A 87 -19.69 7.18 -0.43
C ILE A 87 -19.94 8.13 -1.59
N HIS A 88 -18.93 8.93 -1.96
CA HIS A 88 -19.02 9.90 -3.05
C HIS A 88 -19.16 9.26 -4.44
N GLY A 89 -18.94 7.96 -4.56
CA GLY A 89 -19.09 7.22 -5.82
C GLY A 89 -20.51 6.70 -6.03
N THR A 90 -21.01 6.82 -7.24
CA THR A 90 -22.34 6.35 -7.62
C THR A 90 -22.32 4.86 -7.95
N SER A 91 -23.49 4.19 -7.85
CA SER A 91 -23.69 2.82 -8.37
C SER A 91 -23.33 2.68 -9.86
N ARG A 92 -23.39 3.79 -10.62
CA ARG A 92 -22.96 3.87 -12.02
C ARG A 92 -21.48 3.51 -12.19
N THR A 93 -20.59 4.01 -11.32
CA THR A 93 -19.16 3.70 -11.33
C THR A 93 -18.89 2.21 -11.13
N ARG A 94 -19.54 1.58 -10.15
CA ARG A 94 -19.40 0.14 -9.89
C ARG A 94 -19.90 -0.70 -11.06
N ARG A 95 -21.07 -0.34 -11.62
CA ARG A 95 -21.59 -1.02 -12.81
C ARG A 95 -20.66 -0.88 -14.00
N ALA A 96 -20.06 0.29 -14.21
CA ALA A 96 -19.08 0.52 -15.27
C ALA A 96 -17.82 -0.31 -15.07
N GLN A 97 -17.30 -0.37 -13.85
CA GLN A 97 -16.15 -1.21 -13.49
C GLN A 97 -16.43 -2.70 -13.77
N ILE A 98 -17.58 -3.22 -13.33
CA ILE A 98 -17.95 -4.63 -13.54
C ILE A 98 -18.05 -4.93 -15.05
N ARG A 99 -18.68 -4.06 -15.85
CA ARG A 99 -18.75 -4.21 -17.31
C ARG A 99 -17.40 -4.13 -17.99
N ALA A 100 -16.45 -3.39 -17.44
CA ALA A 100 -15.10 -3.26 -17.97
C ALA A 100 -14.33 -4.60 -17.98
N TYR A 101 -14.76 -5.58 -17.20
CA TYR A 101 -14.20 -6.93 -17.21
C TYR A 101 -14.34 -7.62 -18.58
N GLU A 102 -15.45 -7.38 -19.28
CA GLU A 102 -15.82 -8.01 -20.54
C GLU A 102 -15.41 -7.18 -21.76
N ASN A 103 -14.64 -6.10 -21.57
CA ASN A 103 -14.24 -5.23 -22.67
C ASN A 103 -12.82 -4.69 -22.54
N GLY A 104 -12.35 -3.97 -23.55
CA GLY A 104 -10.98 -3.43 -23.64
C GLY A 104 -10.59 -2.42 -22.54
N LEU A 105 -11.56 -1.87 -21.78
CA LEU A 105 -11.24 -0.97 -20.65
C LEU A 105 -10.55 -1.73 -19.53
N GLY A 106 -11.03 -2.93 -19.18
CA GLY A 106 -10.37 -3.78 -18.18
C GLY A 106 -8.95 -4.19 -18.61
N VAL A 107 -8.77 -4.53 -19.88
CA VAL A 107 -7.45 -4.83 -20.47
C VAL A 107 -6.52 -3.63 -20.35
N THR A 108 -7.00 -2.44 -20.70
CA THR A 108 -6.20 -1.20 -20.66
C THR A 108 -5.81 -0.85 -19.24
N PHE A 109 -6.71 -1.01 -18.26
CA PHE A 109 -6.42 -0.81 -16.85
C PHE A 109 -5.36 -1.79 -16.32
N ALA A 110 -5.57 -3.10 -16.49
CA ALA A 110 -4.64 -4.13 -16.01
C ALA A 110 -3.24 -3.98 -16.63
N ARG A 111 -3.18 -3.74 -17.93
CA ARG A 111 -1.93 -3.44 -18.64
C ARG A 111 -1.22 -2.21 -18.07
N SER A 112 -1.97 -1.14 -17.78
CA SER A 112 -1.42 0.09 -17.21
C SER A 112 -0.86 -0.12 -15.82
N VAL A 113 -1.52 -0.93 -14.98
CA VAL A 113 -1.04 -1.32 -13.65
C VAL A 113 0.31 -2.04 -13.74
N VAL A 114 0.45 -3.02 -14.62
CA VAL A 114 1.73 -3.74 -14.84
C VAL A 114 2.83 -2.79 -15.29
N ILE A 115 2.53 -1.88 -16.23
CA ILE A 115 3.48 -0.87 -16.71
C ILE A 115 3.87 0.09 -15.58
N GLY A 116 2.92 0.54 -14.77
CA GLY A 116 3.15 1.44 -13.64
C GLY A 116 4.04 0.80 -12.58
N LYS A 117 3.76 -0.44 -12.19
CA LYS A 117 4.59 -1.21 -11.26
C LYS A 117 6.01 -1.36 -11.77
N ALA A 118 6.19 -1.85 -13.00
CA ALA A 118 7.50 -2.06 -13.59
C ALA A 118 8.29 -0.74 -13.67
N ALA A 119 7.68 0.35 -14.12
CA ALA A 119 8.32 1.65 -14.17
C ALA A 119 8.77 2.13 -12.78
N ASN A 120 7.95 1.95 -11.75
CA ASN A 120 8.26 2.34 -10.38
C ASN A 120 9.33 1.44 -9.75
N GLN A 121 9.38 0.15 -10.09
CA GLN A 121 10.48 -0.74 -9.72
C GLN A 121 11.81 -0.27 -10.34
N ALA A 122 11.83 0.04 -11.64
CA ALA A 122 13.02 0.55 -12.33
C ALA A 122 13.50 1.88 -11.71
N ILE A 123 12.58 2.81 -11.42
CA ILE A 123 12.90 4.08 -10.76
C ILE A 123 13.45 3.84 -9.35
N ASN A 124 12.92 2.89 -8.62
CA ASN A 124 13.38 2.56 -7.28
C ASN A 124 14.80 1.99 -7.28
N LEU A 125 15.16 1.15 -8.27
CA LEU A 125 16.55 0.71 -8.46
C LEU A 125 17.49 1.87 -8.77
N LYS A 126 17.10 2.79 -9.66
CA LYS A 126 17.84 4.02 -9.97
C LYS A 126 18.05 4.88 -8.71
N TYR A 127 17.04 4.98 -7.85
CA TYR A 127 17.14 5.67 -6.56
C TYR A 127 18.19 5.04 -5.65
N PHE A 128 18.20 3.72 -5.50
CA PHE A 128 19.20 3.04 -4.69
C PHE A 128 20.60 3.08 -5.32
N ALA A 129 20.71 3.22 -6.63
CA ALA A 129 21.99 3.36 -7.33
C ALA A 129 22.64 4.72 -7.14
N LYS A 130 21.87 5.80 -6.91
CA LYS A 130 22.36 7.21 -6.96
C LYS A 130 23.68 7.45 -6.26
N ASN A 131 23.80 7.04 -5.01
CA ASN A 131 24.98 7.32 -4.19
C ASN A 131 26.10 6.28 -4.35
N ARG A 132 25.99 5.37 -5.35
CA ARG A 132 26.93 4.28 -5.61
C ARG A 132 27.82 4.53 -6.81
N ARG A 133 27.51 5.54 -7.61
CA ARG A 133 28.25 5.82 -8.84
C ARG A 133 29.76 5.93 -8.63
N GLU A 134 30.18 6.59 -7.55
CA GLU A 134 31.60 6.77 -7.20
C GLU A 134 32.11 5.72 -6.22
N ARG A 135 31.27 5.30 -5.26
CA ARG A 135 31.68 4.40 -4.16
C ARG A 135 31.68 2.92 -4.54
N SER A 136 30.86 2.52 -5.50
CA SER A 136 30.68 1.12 -5.92
C SER A 136 30.18 1.08 -7.38
N PRO A 137 31.06 1.42 -8.37
CA PRO A 137 30.67 1.54 -9.78
C PRO A 137 30.01 0.26 -10.34
N ASP A 138 30.48 -0.92 -9.94
CA ASP A 138 29.92 -2.20 -10.38
C ASP A 138 28.47 -2.41 -9.90
N GLN A 139 28.18 -2.06 -8.65
CA GLN A 139 26.81 -2.10 -8.13
C GLN A 139 25.92 -1.09 -8.85
N TYR A 140 26.43 0.12 -9.09
CA TYR A 140 25.72 1.15 -9.85
C TYR A 140 25.33 0.64 -11.23
N GLU A 141 26.30 0.08 -11.97
CA GLU A 141 26.09 -0.40 -13.34
C GLU A 141 25.12 -1.61 -13.36
N THR A 142 25.23 -2.52 -12.39
CA THR A 142 24.32 -3.66 -12.23
C THR A 142 22.90 -3.20 -12.03
N LEU A 143 22.66 -2.24 -11.12
CA LEU A 143 21.33 -1.71 -10.84
C LEU A 143 20.77 -0.95 -12.06
N ARG A 144 21.61 -0.24 -12.80
CA ARG A 144 21.23 0.46 -14.04
C ARG A 144 20.76 -0.53 -15.11
N LYS A 145 21.55 -1.59 -15.37
CA LYS A 145 21.20 -2.65 -16.32
C LYS A 145 19.90 -3.36 -15.93
N SER A 146 19.71 -3.63 -14.65
CA SER A 146 18.47 -4.21 -14.12
C SER A 146 17.26 -3.30 -14.34
N ALA A 147 17.40 -2.00 -14.07
CA ALA A 147 16.34 -1.03 -14.33
C ALA A 147 15.98 -0.96 -15.82
N GLU A 148 16.97 -0.97 -16.72
CA GLU A 148 16.75 -1.01 -18.18
C GLU A 148 16.06 -2.32 -18.62
N ALA A 149 16.40 -3.46 -17.99
CA ALA A 149 15.73 -4.73 -18.25
C ALA A 149 14.26 -4.67 -17.87
N ILE A 150 13.94 -4.11 -16.69
CA ILE A 150 12.54 -3.89 -16.26
C ILE A 150 11.81 -2.93 -17.22
N ASP A 151 12.45 -1.86 -17.67
CA ASP A 151 11.89 -0.94 -18.65
C ASP A 151 11.58 -1.65 -20.00
N ARG A 152 12.36 -2.66 -20.40
CA ARG A 152 12.05 -3.51 -21.58
C ARG A 152 10.81 -4.36 -21.35
N VAL A 153 10.62 -4.92 -20.16
CA VAL A 153 9.40 -5.66 -19.80
C VAL A 153 8.18 -4.76 -19.88
N ALA A 154 8.26 -3.53 -19.35
CA ALA A 154 7.18 -2.55 -19.42
C ALA A 154 6.80 -2.21 -20.88
N ARG A 155 7.80 -2.12 -21.79
CA ARG A 155 7.54 -1.91 -23.24
C ARG A 155 6.87 -3.11 -23.90
N ARG A 156 7.17 -4.35 -23.48
CA ARG A 156 6.46 -5.56 -23.95
C ARG A 156 5.02 -5.56 -23.46
N ALA A 157 4.77 -5.24 -22.20
CA ALA A 157 3.42 -5.13 -21.66
C ALA A 157 2.57 -4.12 -22.43
N LYS A 158 3.14 -2.99 -22.88
CA LYS A 158 2.43 -1.97 -23.66
C LYS A 158 1.86 -2.50 -24.97
N LYS A 159 2.44 -3.55 -25.55
CA LYS A 159 2.01 -4.15 -26.84
C LYS A 159 0.84 -5.13 -26.68
N ILE A 160 0.49 -5.52 -25.46
CA ILE A 160 -0.60 -6.46 -25.22
C ILE A 160 -1.94 -5.72 -25.42
N SER A 161 -2.81 -6.30 -26.22
CA SER A 161 -4.18 -5.85 -26.44
C SER A 161 -5.09 -7.06 -26.64
N ALA A 162 -6.33 -6.95 -26.21
CA ALA A 162 -7.38 -7.94 -26.37
C ALA A 162 -8.75 -7.30 -26.18
N ASN A 163 -9.81 -8.07 -26.40
CA ASN A 163 -11.17 -7.59 -26.19
C ASN A 163 -11.63 -7.72 -24.74
N CYS A 164 -11.15 -8.73 -24.01
CA CYS A 164 -11.46 -8.91 -22.58
C CYS A 164 -10.22 -9.29 -21.78
N ILE A 165 -10.33 -9.18 -20.46
CA ILE A 165 -9.19 -9.38 -19.55
C ILE A 165 -8.74 -10.85 -19.48
N ASP A 166 -9.64 -11.80 -19.64
CA ASP A 166 -9.32 -13.23 -19.51
C ASP A 166 -8.33 -13.70 -20.59
N GLU A 167 -8.36 -13.06 -21.78
CA GLU A 167 -7.44 -13.37 -22.89
C GLU A 167 -5.98 -12.97 -22.55
N VAL A 168 -5.77 -11.95 -21.72
CA VAL A 168 -4.45 -11.34 -21.49
C VAL A 168 -3.99 -11.33 -20.05
N ARG A 169 -4.82 -11.75 -19.09
CA ARG A 169 -4.43 -11.79 -17.66
C ARG A 169 -3.16 -12.58 -17.46
N GLN A 170 -3.09 -13.80 -17.98
CA GLN A 170 -1.92 -14.66 -17.81
C GLN A 170 -0.66 -14.08 -18.45
N PRO A 171 -0.65 -13.62 -19.71
CA PRO A 171 0.49 -12.91 -20.29
C PRO A 171 0.93 -11.68 -19.49
N LEU A 172 -0.01 -10.88 -18.96
CA LEU A 172 0.31 -9.71 -18.14
C LEU A 172 0.95 -10.11 -16.80
N MET A 173 0.44 -11.17 -16.14
CA MET A 173 1.01 -11.69 -14.90
C MET A 173 2.43 -12.26 -15.11
N VAL A 174 2.69 -12.92 -16.24
CA VAL A 174 4.04 -13.40 -16.58
C VAL A 174 5.02 -12.22 -16.69
N LEU A 175 4.64 -11.15 -17.38
CA LEU A 175 5.48 -9.95 -17.48
C LEU A 175 5.68 -9.24 -16.14
N GLU A 176 4.64 -9.16 -15.32
CA GLU A 176 4.72 -8.63 -13.96
C GLU A 176 5.71 -9.44 -13.11
N ALA A 177 5.61 -10.77 -13.16
CA ALA A 177 6.51 -11.67 -12.43
C ALA A 177 7.96 -11.59 -12.93
N GLU A 178 8.18 -11.43 -14.24
CA GLU A 178 9.51 -11.23 -14.84
C GLU A 178 10.16 -9.94 -14.30
N ALA A 179 9.44 -8.81 -14.35
CA ALA A 179 9.92 -7.53 -13.82
C ALA A 179 10.22 -7.63 -12.31
N SER A 180 9.31 -8.25 -11.55
CA SER A 180 9.47 -8.45 -10.11
C SER A 180 10.66 -9.35 -9.75
N ARG A 181 10.95 -10.39 -10.53
CA ARG A 181 12.12 -11.25 -10.33
C ARG A 181 13.42 -10.46 -10.48
N ILE A 182 13.57 -9.67 -11.55
CA ILE A 182 14.73 -8.79 -11.77
C ILE A 182 14.89 -7.81 -10.61
N TYR A 183 13.79 -7.20 -10.19
CA TYR A 183 13.77 -6.23 -9.11
C TYR A 183 14.22 -6.83 -7.77
N TRP A 184 13.63 -7.94 -7.35
CA TRP A 184 13.96 -8.58 -6.07
C TRP A 184 15.37 -9.17 -6.06
N SER A 185 15.85 -9.75 -7.16
CA SER A 185 17.23 -10.21 -7.30
C SER A 185 18.22 -9.07 -7.14
N SER A 186 17.92 -7.90 -7.72
CA SER A 186 18.77 -6.70 -7.59
C SER A 186 18.82 -6.18 -6.15
N LEU A 187 17.69 -6.19 -5.43
CA LEU A 187 17.65 -5.79 -4.02
C LEU A 187 18.33 -6.81 -3.10
N SER A 188 18.22 -8.11 -3.41
CA SER A 188 18.97 -9.16 -2.71
C SER A 188 20.47 -8.99 -2.86
N ALA A 189 20.96 -8.77 -4.07
CA ALA A 189 22.37 -8.51 -4.30
C ALA A 189 22.88 -7.25 -3.59
N LEU A 190 22.00 -6.25 -3.43
CA LEU A 190 22.36 -4.97 -2.81
C LEU A 190 22.34 -4.99 -1.29
N TYR A 191 21.39 -5.68 -0.69
CA TYR A 191 21.11 -5.65 0.75
C TYR A 191 21.24 -7.01 1.45
N GLY A 192 21.46 -8.10 0.70
CA GLY A 192 21.46 -9.45 1.27
C GLY A 192 22.49 -9.63 2.37
N SER A 193 23.72 -9.17 2.18
CA SER A 193 24.80 -9.28 3.17
C SER A 193 24.56 -8.44 4.43
N SER A 194 23.90 -7.28 4.31
CA SER A 194 23.68 -6.36 5.43
C SER A 194 22.37 -6.59 6.19
N SER A 195 21.36 -7.14 5.52
CA SER A 195 20.01 -7.30 6.09
C SER A 195 19.50 -8.73 6.12
N GLY A 196 20.24 -9.69 5.58
CA GLY A 196 19.82 -11.08 5.44
C GLY A 196 18.69 -11.30 4.42
N PHE A 197 18.38 -10.31 3.59
CA PHE A 197 17.32 -10.42 2.58
C PHE A 197 17.82 -11.23 1.38
N VAL A 198 17.33 -12.46 1.23
CA VAL A 198 17.71 -13.35 0.11
C VAL A 198 16.72 -13.27 -1.04
N HIS A 199 15.44 -13.37 -0.75
CA HIS A 199 14.37 -13.29 -1.76
C HIS A 199 13.05 -12.83 -1.11
N ARG A 200 12.07 -12.51 -1.94
CA ARG A 200 10.76 -12.06 -1.46
C ARG A 200 9.90 -13.24 -1.02
N GLU A 201 9.52 -13.23 0.26
CA GLU A 201 8.61 -14.21 0.89
C GLU A 201 7.33 -13.53 1.36
N GLN A 202 6.18 -14.13 1.04
CA GLN A 202 4.89 -13.50 1.34
C GLN A 202 4.26 -13.97 2.67
N ARG A 203 4.43 -15.25 3.04
CA ARG A 203 3.78 -15.83 4.22
C ARG A 203 4.76 -16.64 5.05
N GLY A 204 4.56 -16.60 6.38
CA GLY A 204 5.31 -17.43 7.32
C GLY A 204 6.82 -17.14 7.36
N THR A 205 7.23 -15.99 6.87
CA THR A 205 8.65 -15.64 6.81
C THR A 205 9.22 -15.39 8.21
N LYS A 206 10.40 -15.97 8.45
CA LYS A 206 11.25 -15.63 9.61
C LYS A 206 12.26 -14.52 9.25
N ASN A 207 12.32 -14.10 7.99
CA ASN A 207 13.20 -13.01 7.56
C ASN A 207 12.62 -11.65 7.98
N PRO A 208 13.35 -10.84 8.79
CA PRO A 208 12.86 -9.58 9.32
C PRO A 208 12.47 -8.57 8.23
N VAL A 209 13.22 -8.48 7.14
CA VAL A 209 12.92 -7.56 6.03
C VAL A 209 11.62 -7.97 5.33
N ASN A 210 11.41 -9.26 5.10
CA ASN A 210 10.17 -9.76 4.53
C ASN A 210 8.97 -9.53 5.46
N ALA A 211 9.14 -9.67 6.78
CA ALA A 211 8.11 -9.34 7.76
C ALA A 211 7.75 -7.85 7.69
N ALA A 212 8.74 -6.95 7.61
CA ALA A 212 8.53 -5.52 7.45
C ALA A 212 7.83 -5.17 6.12
N LEU A 213 8.23 -5.80 5.00
CA LEU A 213 7.56 -5.64 3.70
C LEU A 213 6.10 -6.12 3.76
N ASN A 214 5.84 -7.27 4.37
CA ASN A 214 4.47 -7.80 4.50
C ASN A 214 3.59 -6.86 5.31
N TYR A 215 4.11 -6.32 6.42
CA TYR A 215 3.39 -5.36 7.26
C TYR A 215 3.15 -4.04 6.50
N ALA A 216 4.17 -3.50 5.85
CA ALA A 216 4.06 -2.27 5.05
C ALA A 216 3.03 -2.40 3.92
N TYR A 217 2.98 -3.56 3.25
CA TYR A 217 1.95 -3.83 2.24
C TYR A 217 0.54 -3.91 2.84
N GLY A 218 0.40 -4.45 4.04
CA GLY A 218 -0.88 -4.45 4.75
C GLY A 218 -1.39 -3.03 5.01
N VAL A 219 -0.53 -2.16 5.54
CA VAL A 219 -0.84 -0.74 5.79
C VAL A 219 -1.22 -0.04 4.47
N LEU A 220 -0.40 -0.22 3.43
CA LEU A 220 -0.67 0.38 2.12
C LEU A 220 -1.97 -0.15 1.50
N THR A 221 -2.32 -1.43 1.72
CA THR A 221 -3.61 -1.99 1.29
C THR A 221 -4.78 -1.24 1.94
N GLY A 222 -4.67 -0.88 3.21
CA GLY A 222 -5.68 -0.08 3.92
C GLY A 222 -5.90 1.31 3.29
N GLU A 223 -4.80 1.98 2.90
CA GLU A 223 -4.84 3.28 2.22
C GLU A 223 -5.52 3.18 0.85
N VAL A 224 -5.09 2.23 0.02
CA VAL A 224 -5.65 2.03 -1.33
C VAL A 224 -7.11 1.58 -1.25
N TRP A 225 -7.47 0.75 -0.27
CA TRP A 225 -8.87 0.37 -0.06
C TRP A 225 -9.75 1.58 0.26
N THR A 226 -9.26 2.49 1.14
CA THR A 226 -9.96 3.77 1.41
C THR A 226 -10.16 4.55 0.11
N ALA A 227 -9.10 4.69 -0.68
CA ALA A 227 -9.15 5.43 -1.93
C ALA A 227 -10.16 4.84 -2.93
N CYS A 228 -10.25 3.50 -3.02
CA CYS A 228 -11.22 2.81 -3.87
C CYS A 228 -12.66 3.09 -3.42
N LEU A 229 -12.93 3.00 -2.10
CA LEU A 229 -14.27 3.28 -1.57
C LEU A 229 -14.70 4.72 -1.83
N LEU A 230 -13.82 5.69 -1.58
CA LEU A 230 -14.09 7.11 -1.83
C LEU A 230 -14.32 7.42 -3.32
N ALA A 231 -13.69 6.66 -4.22
CA ALA A 231 -13.90 6.78 -5.66
C ALA A 231 -15.16 6.03 -6.15
N GLY A 232 -15.88 5.33 -5.26
CA GLY A 232 -17.06 4.54 -5.60
C GLY A 232 -16.77 3.28 -6.40
N LEU A 233 -15.55 2.78 -6.31
CA LEU A 233 -15.13 1.53 -6.96
C LEU A 233 -15.49 0.31 -6.10
N GLU A 234 -15.65 -0.84 -6.75
CA GLU A 234 -15.84 -2.13 -6.10
C GLU A 234 -14.48 -2.75 -5.73
N PRO A 235 -14.13 -2.86 -4.44
CA PRO A 235 -12.81 -3.31 -4.03
C PRO A 235 -12.49 -4.76 -4.39
N TYR A 236 -13.50 -5.58 -4.61
CA TYR A 236 -13.36 -7.01 -4.87
C TYR A 236 -13.29 -7.35 -6.36
N ALA A 237 -13.84 -6.51 -7.24
CA ALA A 237 -13.88 -6.75 -8.69
C ALA A 237 -12.55 -6.36 -9.37
N GLY A 238 -11.59 -7.29 -9.39
CA GLY A 238 -10.26 -7.11 -9.97
C GLY A 238 -10.17 -7.45 -11.46
N PHE A 239 -9.05 -7.10 -12.05
CA PHE A 239 -8.73 -7.39 -13.46
C PHE A 239 -7.48 -8.27 -13.57
N LEU A 240 -6.34 -7.80 -13.08
CA LEU A 240 -5.09 -8.57 -13.07
C LEU A 240 -5.13 -9.69 -12.02
N HIS A 241 -5.57 -9.37 -10.81
CA HIS A 241 -5.81 -10.36 -9.76
C HIS A 241 -7.21 -10.93 -9.90
N ALA A 242 -7.30 -12.22 -10.20
CA ALA A 242 -8.59 -12.93 -10.32
C ALA A 242 -9.41 -12.84 -9.02
N ASP A 243 -10.71 -12.74 -9.15
CA ASP A 243 -11.63 -12.67 -8.03
C ASP A 243 -11.63 -13.97 -7.23
N ARG A 244 -11.63 -13.83 -5.92
CA ARG A 244 -11.73 -14.93 -4.94
C ARG A 244 -12.53 -14.44 -3.74
N PRO A 245 -13.32 -15.28 -3.10
CA PRO A 245 -14.06 -14.89 -1.90
C PRO A 245 -13.16 -14.22 -0.84
N GLY A 246 -13.58 -13.05 -0.36
CA GLY A 246 -12.85 -12.27 0.65
C GLY A 246 -11.53 -11.64 0.19
N ARG A 247 -11.21 -11.67 -1.11
CA ARG A 247 -10.00 -11.05 -1.66
C ARG A 247 -10.31 -9.68 -2.26
N LEU A 248 -9.62 -8.65 -1.80
CA LEU A 248 -9.71 -7.29 -2.32
C LEU A 248 -8.99 -7.17 -3.67
N SER A 249 -9.46 -7.90 -4.72
CA SER A 249 -8.74 -8.09 -5.98
C SER A 249 -8.46 -6.78 -6.70
N PHE A 250 -9.41 -5.84 -6.74
CA PHE A 250 -9.17 -4.52 -7.35
C PHE A 250 -8.18 -3.67 -6.55
N VAL A 251 -8.28 -3.71 -5.22
CA VAL A 251 -7.30 -3.02 -4.35
C VAL A 251 -5.90 -3.58 -4.58
N LEU A 252 -5.78 -4.91 -4.76
CA LEU A 252 -4.50 -5.57 -5.08
C LEU A 252 -4.00 -5.20 -6.48
N ASP A 253 -4.87 -4.89 -7.42
CA ASP A 253 -4.45 -4.36 -8.72
C ASP A 253 -3.88 -2.95 -8.56
N LEU A 254 -4.64 -2.04 -7.98
CA LEU A 254 -4.25 -0.64 -7.88
C LEU A 254 -3.01 -0.42 -6.99
N ILE A 255 -2.82 -1.22 -5.93
CA ILE A 255 -1.67 -1.11 -5.03
C ILE A 255 -0.33 -1.38 -5.72
N GLU A 256 -0.31 -2.14 -6.83
CA GLU A 256 0.92 -2.55 -7.50
C GLU A 256 1.76 -1.34 -7.94
N GLU A 257 1.14 -0.25 -8.34
CA GLU A 257 1.83 0.99 -8.70
C GLU A 257 2.55 1.64 -7.51
N PHE A 258 2.05 1.40 -6.29
CA PHE A 258 2.51 2.09 -5.09
C PHE A 258 3.45 1.25 -4.22
N ARG A 259 3.46 -0.08 -4.37
CA ARG A 259 4.35 -0.97 -3.61
C ARG A 259 5.82 -0.53 -3.68
N PRO A 260 6.41 -0.30 -4.87
CA PRO A 260 7.83 0.07 -4.95
C PRO A 260 8.11 1.44 -4.34
N VAL A 261 7.21 2.41 -4.53
CA VAL A 261 7.45 3.81 -4.16
C VAL A 261 7.07 4.15 -2.72
N VAL A 262 6.26 3.33 -2.07
CA VAL A 262 5.87 3.49 -0.66
C VAL A 262 6.58 2.46 0.20
N ALA A 263 6.14 1.20 0.13
CA ALA A 263 6.56 0.16 1.06
C ALA A 263 8.03 -0.26 0.86
N ASP A 264 8.40 -0.64 -0.36
CA ASP A 264 9.77 -1.13 -0.63
C ASP A 264 10.78 -0.02 -0.36
N ARG A 265 10.49 1.22 -0.80
CA ARG A 265 11.36 2.35 -0.56
C ARG A 265 11.61 2.60 0.91
N VAL A 266 10.56 2.58 1.74
CA VAL A 266 10.69 2.81 3.18
C VAL A 266 11.49 1.70 3.84
N VAL A 267 11.16 0.44 3.59
CA VAL A 267 11.82 -0.70 4.23
C VAL A 267 13.31 -0.75 3.87
N PHE A 268 13.65 -0.64 2.58
CA PHE A 268 15.05 -0.70 2.16
C PHE A 268 15.83 0.58 2.48
N ALA A 269 15.20 1.74 2.56
CA ALA A 269 15.86 2.96 3.05
C ALA A 269 16.19 2.86 4.54
N LEU A 270 15.32 2.27 5.35
CA LEU A 270 15.59 2.01 6.75
C LEU A 270 16.69 0.94 6.92
N ALA A 271 16.65 -0.14 6.15
CA ALA A 271 17.69 -1.17 6.14
C ALA A 271 19.06 -0.58 5.77
N ALA A 272 19.12 0.30 4.75
CA ALA A 272 20.34 1.00 4.35
C ALA A 272 20.92 1.92 5.43
N LYS A 273 20.07 2.39 6.36
CA LYS A 273 20.48 3.17 7.55
C LYS A 273 20.85 2.31 8.75
N GLY A 274 20.93 0.98 8.60
CA GLY A 274 21.27 0.05 9.68
C GLY A 274 20.13 -0.24 10.64
N TRP A 275 18.87 -0.03 10.23
CA TRP A 275 17.73 -0.37 11.08
C TRP A 275 17.71 -1.88 11.35
N ARG A 276 17.83 -2.25 12.62
CA ARG A 276 17.63 -3.61 13.10
C ARG A 276 16.13 -3.84 13.29
N ILE A 277 15.59 -4.76 12.50
CA ILE A 277 14.17 -5.12 12.55
C ILE A 277 14.03 -6.23 13.61
N GLU A 278 13.33 -5.93 14.68
CA GLU A 278 13.07 -6.88 15.76
C GLU A 278 11.78 -7.66 15.47
N GLN A 279 11.83 -8.95 15.73
CA GLN A 279 10.70 -9.87 15.64
C GLN A 279 10.44 -10.56 16.96
N GLU A 280 9.18 -10.89 17.23
CA GLU A 280 8.75 -11.81 18.27
C GLU A 280 9.13 -13.26 17.89
N GLU A 281 9.11 -14.18 18.83
CA GLU A 281 9.43 -15.62 18.60
C GLU A 281 8.60 -16.26 17.48
N ASN A 282 7.37 -15.79 17.29
CA ASN A 282 6.46 -16.24 16.22
C ASN A 282 6.78 -15.66 14.83
N GLY A 283 7.85 -14.86 14.69
CA GLY A 283 8.28 -14.21 13.45
C GLY A 283 7.52 -12.92 13.11
N TRP A 284 6.64 -12.42 13.96
CA TRP A 284 5.99 -11.13 13.76
C TRP A 284 6.89 -9.98 14.19
N LEU A 285 6.65 -8.80 13.62
CA LEU A 285 7.38 -7.60 14.05
C LEU A 285 7.06 -7.26 15.50
N SER A 286 8.09 -6.89 16.25
CA SER A 286 7.93 -6.31 17.60
C SER A 286 7.12 -4.99 17.53
N LEU A 287 6.53 -4.58 18.64
CA LEU A 287 5.80 -3.31 18.72
C LEU A 287 6.71 -2.13 18.36
N ALA A 288 7.96 -2.12 18.82
CA ALA A 288 8.94 -1.09 18.48
C ALA A 288 9.20 -1.01 16.98
N SER A 289 9.38 -2.17 16.31
CA SER A 289 9.57 -2.24 14.86
C SER A 289 8.34 -1.78 14.09
N LYS A 290 7.13 -2.15 14.51
CA LYS A 290 5.88 -1.68 13.91
C LYS A 290 5.72 -0.17 14.01
N ASN A 291 5.91 0.39 15.19
CA ASN A 291 5.78 1.84 15.43
C ASN A 291 6.75 2.65 14.57
N LYS A 292 8.02 2.22 14.49
CA LYS A 292 9.01 2.85 13.62
C LYS A 292 8.63 2.76 12.15
N LEU A 293 8.17 1.60 11.70
CA LEU A 293 7.75 1.39 10.32
C LEU A 293 6.51 2.22 9.97
N LEU A 294 5.51 2.26 10.84
CA LEU A 294 4.30 3.08 10.67
C LEU A 294 4.62 4.57 10.58
N ALA A 295 5.47 5.08 11.47
CA ALA A 295 5.91 6.48 11.42
C ALA A 295 6.59 6.80 10.09
N SER A 296 7.50 5.93 9.62
CA SER A 296 8.21 6.11 8.34
C SER A 296 7.28 5.99 7.12
N LEU A 297 6.28 5.11 7.17
CA LEU A 297 5.26 4.99 6.12
C LEU A 297 4.37 6.23 6.08
N ALA A 298 3.95 6.74 7.24
CA ALA A 298 3.16 7.97 7.34
C ALA A 298 3.92 9.17 6.77
N GLU A 299 5.19 9.33 7.15
CA GLU A 299 6.09 10.35 6.59
C GLU A 299 6.19 10.23 5.06
N ARG A 300 6.37 9.00 4.56
CA ARG A 300 6.45 8.74 3.11
C ARG A 300 5.15 9.07 2.39
N LEU A 301 3.99 8.71 2.95
CA LEU A 301 2.68 9.02 2.40
C LEU A 301 2.39 10.53 2.41
N ASP A 302 2.95 11.27 3.36
CA ASP A 302 2.82 12.72 3.44
C ASP A 302 3.89 13.47 2.65
N SER A 303 4.89 12.78 2.11
CA SER A 303 5.91 13.42 1.29
C SER A 303 5.33 13.98 -0.01
N PRO A 304 5.74 15.19 -0.42
CA PRO A 304 5.26 15.80 -1.65
C PRO A 304 5.96 15.18 -2.86
N GLU A 305 5.19 14.60 -3.77
CA GLU A 305 5.64 13.99 -5.02
C GLU A 305 5.15 14.78 -6.24
N PRO A 306 5.94 14.83 -7.32
CA PRO A 306 5.48 15.40 -8.58
C PRO A 306 4.31 14.61 -9.16
N ASP A 307 3.21 15.31 -9.45
CA ASP A 307 2.02 14.72 -10.04
C ASP A 307 1.35 15.73 -10.99
N ARG A 308 1.34 15.43 -12.30
CA ARG A 308 0.72 16.25 -13.36
C ARG A 308 1.05 17.75 -13.22
N GLY A 309 2.33 18.10 -13.07
CA GLY A 309 2.80 19.50 -12.99
C GLY A 309 2.65 20.18 -11.63
N ARG A 310 2.14 19.47 -10.61
CA ARG A 310 2.02 19.97 -9.24
C ARG A 310 2.70 19.04 -8.26
N ARG A 311 3.04 19.52 -7.06
CA ARG A 311 3.49 18.66 -5.96
C ARG A 311 2.30 18.31 -5.08
N ARG A 312 2.09 17.02 -4.83
CA ARG A 312 1.00 16.50 -4.00
C ARG A 312 1.54 15.50 -3.00
N LYS A 313 0.96 15.41 -1.82
CA LYS A 313 1.23 14.31 -0.90
C LYS A 313 0.95 12.97 -1.59
N LEU A 314 1.80 11.97 -1.39
CA LEU A 314 1.68 10.69 -2.08
C LEU A 314 0.33 10.00 -1.79
N ARG A 315 -0.23 10.14 -0.59
CA ARG A 315 -1.61 9.67 -0.30
C ARG A 315 -2.68 10.32 -1.19
N ASN A 316 -2.53 11.62 -1.50
CA ASN A 316 -3.45 12.29 -2.40
C ASN A 316 -3.26 11.84 -3.86
N VAL A 317 -2.05 11.39 -4.21
CA VAL A 317 -1.79 10.73 -5.50
C VAL A 317 -2.50 9.39 -5.56
N ILE A 318 -2.46 8.58 -4.49
CA ILE A 318 -3.21 7.32 -4.38
C ILE A 318 -4.71 7.57 -4.59
N GLN A 319 -5.27 8.54 -3.87
CA GLN A 319 -6.69 8.89 -4.00
C GLN A 319 -7.04 9.33 -5.44
N ARG A 320 -6.20 10.15 -6.04
CA ARG A 320 -6.40 10.61 -7.42
C ARG A 320 -6.32 9.45 -8.43
N GLN A 321 -5.44 8.46 -8.22
CA GLN A 321 -5.37 7.29 -9.09
C GLN A 321 -6.65 6.44 -8.99
N ALA A 322 -7.24 6.32 -7.82
CA ALA A 322 -8.55 5.66 -7.68
C ALA A 322 -9.65 6.42 -8.43
N TYR A 323 -9.69 7.75 -8.35
CA TYR A 323 -10.62 8.56 -9.16
C TYR A 323 -10.34 8.43 -10.67
N ALA A 324 -9.07 8.41 -11.08
CA ALA A 324 -8.72 8.22 -12.49
C ALA A 324 -9.16 6.84 -13.01
N ALA A 325 -9.06 5.79 -12.20
CA ALA A 325 -9.61 4.47 -12.54
C ALA A 325 -11.14 4.51 -12.68
N ALA A 326 -11.84 5.21 -11.78
CA ALA A 326 -13.30 5.40 -11.89
C ALA A 326 -13.68 6.12 -13.19
N GLN A 327 -12.99 7.20 -13.56
CA GLN A 327 -13.22 7.93 -14.82
C GLN A 327 -12.92 7.08 -16.04
N HIS A 328 -11.89 6.25 -15.97
CA HIS A 328 -11.55 5.31 -17.02
C HIS A 328 -12.67 4.29 -17.27
N PHE A 329 -13.20 3.67 -16.24
CA PHE A 329 -14.30 2.71 -16.38
C PHE A 329 -15.61 3.35 -16.86
N LEU A 330 -15.82 4.63 -16.51
CA LEU A 330 -16.94 5.41 -17.03
C LEU A 330 -16.76 5.83 -18.50
N GLY A 331 -15.58 5.57 -19.10
CA GLY A 331 -15.27 5.94 -20.48
C GLY A 331 -14.90 7.42 -20.67
N ASN A 332 -14.73 8.18 -19.60
CA ASN A 332 -14.43 9.62 -19.68
C ASN A 332 -12.94 9.90 -19.97
N GLU A 333 -12.04 9.06 -19.46
CA GLU A 333 -10.58 9.24 -19.61
C GLU A 333 -9.88 7.88 -19.77
N THR A 334 -8.72 7.86 -20.42
CA THR A 334 -7.85 6.69 -20.42
C THR A 334 -7.02 6.66 -19.15
N TYR A 335 -6.99 5.51 -18.46
CA TYR A 335 -6.20 5.34 -17.27
C TYR A 335 -4.70 5.44 -17.56
N VAL A 336 -4.01 6.35 -16.88
CA VAL A 336 -2.56 6.52 -16.94
C VAL A 336 -1.99 6.18 -15.56
N PRO A 337 -1.11 5.17 -15.45
CA PRO A 337 -0.57 4.73 -14.17
C PRO A 337 0.34 5.80 -13.56
N TYR A 338 0.38 5.84 -12.24
CA TYR A 338 1.34 6.67 -11.55
C TYR A 338 2.76 6.17 -11.80
N LYS A 339 3.62 7.07 -12.22
CA LYS A 339 5.05 6.84 -12.35
C LYS A 339 5.77 7.92 -11.56
N GLN A 340 6.53 7.50 -10.58
CA GLN A 340 7.35 8.42 -9.82
C GLN A 340 8.33 9.12 -10.77
N ARG A 341 8.51 10.40 -10.60
CA ARG A 341 9.55 11.15 -11.31
C ARG A 341 10.80 11.20 -10.44
N TRP A 342 11.92 11.10 -11.10
CA TRP A 342 13.22 11.16 -10.50
C TRP A 342 13.82 12.54 -10.78
#